data_2e7e0a98121815e3dceaa5346d8cc29f
#
_entry.id   2e7e0a98121815e3dceaa5346d8cc29f
#
_cell.length_a   1.000
_cell.length_b   1.000
_cell.length_c   1.000
_cell.angle_alpha   90.00
_cell.angle_beta   90.00
_cell.angle_gamma   90.00
#
_symmetry.space_group_name_H-M   'P 1'
#
loop_
_entity.id
_entity.type
_entity.pdbx_description
1 polymer ?
#
loop_
_entity_poly.entity_id
_entity_poly.type
_entity_poly.pdbx_seq_one_letter_code
_entity_poly.pdbx_strand_id
1 'polypeptide(L)' 'MKYWLIFFLFDAEGQFIQKREVPVANAERCMIEAAKMSLVYVNRGYLTQAWCVTDDHRSGRSQDPGIPYD' A
#
# COMPACT_ATOMS: atom_id res chain seq x y z
N MET A 1 -13.41 -10.64 -7.00
CA MET A 1 -12.33 -10.00 -7.65
C MET A 1 -11.22 -9.77 -6.67
N LYS A 2 -9.99 -10.00 -7.11
CA LYS A 2 -8.92 -9.91 -6.18
C LYS A 2 -8.40 -8.51 -6.07
N TYR A 3 -7.98 -8.13 -4.90
CA TYR A 3 -7.40 -6.83 -4.68
C TYR A 3 -5.95 -7.00 -4.23
N TRP A 4 -5.18 -5.96 -4.43
CA TRP A 4 -3.80 -5.96 -3.97
C TRP A 4 -3.58 -4.73 -3.12
N LEU A 5 -2.86 -4.92 -2.04
CA LEU A 5 -2.46 -3.81 -1.19
C LEU A 5 -1.05 -3.44 -1.62
N ILE A 6 -0.88 -2.23 -2.09
CA ILE A 6 0.44 -1.73 -2.47
C ILE A 6 0.87 -0.80 -1.36
N PHE A 7 1.91 -1.16 -0.66
CA PHE A 7 2.34 -0.46 0.53
C PHE A 7 3.73 0.11 0.34
N PHE A 8 3.88 1.39 0.60
CA PHE A 8 5.18 2.03 0.48
C PHE A 8 5.65 2.48 1.85
N LEU A 9 6.90 2.24 2.15
CA LEU A 9 7.49 2.59 3.43
C LEU A 9 8.57 3.62 3.21
N PHE A 10 8.55 4.69 4.02
CA PHE A 10 9.55 5.75 3.93
C PHE A 10 10.10 6.01 5.33
N ASP A 11 11.31 6.51 5.40
CA ASP A 11 11.86 6.83 6.71
C ASP A 11 11.32 8.17 7.18
N ALA A 12 11.74 8.59 8.32
CA ALA A 12 11.21 9.79 8.93
C ALA A 12 11.48 11.05 8.11
N GLU A 13 12.42 10.99 7.22
CA GLU A 13 12.72 12.11 6.38
C GLU A 13 12.10 12.02 5.02
N GLY A 14 11.25 11.04 4.80
CA GLY A 14 10.56 10.91 3.55
C GLY A 14 11.29 10.15 2.48
N GLN A 15 12.38 9.48 2.84
CA GLN A 15 13.10 8.76 1.83
C GLN A 15 12.54 7.36 1.68
N PHE A 16 12.39 6.91 0.46
CA PHE A 16 11.80 5.60 0.19
C PHE A 16 12.67 4.49 0.74
N ILE A 17 12.05 3.52 1.41
CA ILE A 17 12.75 2.38 1.93
C ILE A 17 12.35 1.13 1.16
N GLN A 18 11.08 0.82 1.08
CA GLN A 18 10.68 -0.39 0.38
C GLN A 18 9.23 -0.35 -0.03
N LYS A 19 8.88 -1.21 -0.96
CA LYS A 19 7.53 -1.34 -1.43
C LYS A 19 7.12 -2.77 -1.23
N ARG A 20 5.88 -3.00 -0.84
CA ARG A 20 5.37 -4.35 -0.70
C ARG A 20 4.05 -4.47 -1.43
N GLU A 21 3.77 -5.64 -2.00
CA GLU A 21 2.54 -5.89 -2.66
C GLU A 21 1.93 -7.13 -2.05
N VAL A 22 0.75 -7.02 -1.50
CA VAL A 22 0.13 -8.13 -0.77
C VAL A 22 -1.25 -8.39 -1.35
N PRO A 23 -1.53 -9.62 -1.75
CA PRO A 23 -2.86 -9.93 -2.26
C PRO A 23 -3.84 -10.04 -1.11
N VAL A 24 -5.01 -9.51 -1.30
CA VAL A 24 -6.04 -9.56 -0.26
C VAL A 24 -7.36 -9.94 -0.91
N ALA A 25 -8.29 -10.37 -0.11
CA ALA A 25 -9.53 -10.94 -0.63
C ALA A 25 -10.48 -9.91 -1.22
N ASN A 26 -10.54 -8.75 -0.65
CA ASN A 26 -11.48 -7.75 -1.13
C ASN A 26 -11.06 -6.37 -0.64
N ALA A 27 -11.81 -5.37 -1.01
CA ALA A 27 -11.45 -3.99 -0.67
C ALA A 27 -11.45 -3.75 0.82
N GLU A 28 -12.39 -4.32 1.51
CA GLU A 28 -12.47 -4.12 2.94
C GLU A 28 -11.25 -4.69 3.63
N ARG A 29 -10.85 -5.90 3.25
CA ARG A 29 -9.66 -6.50 3.83
C ARG A 29 -8.44 -5.67 3.50
N CYS A 30 -8.39 -5.12 2.30
CA CYS A 30 -7.26 -4.31 1.90
C CYS A 30 -7.13 -3.11 2.84
N MET A 31 -8.24 -2.46 3.13
CA MET A 31 -8.19 -1.30 3.99
C MET A 31 -7.79 -1.68 5.41
N ILE A 32 -8.25 -2.81 5.90
CA ILE A 32 -7.91 -3.24 7.23
C ILE A 32 -6.42 -3.55 7.32
N GLU A 33 -5.91 -4.27 6.34
CA GLU A 33 -4.49 -4.63 6.37
C GLU A 33 -3.61 -3.41 6.19
N ALA A 34 -4.04 -2.47 5.36
CA ALA A 34 -3.29 -1.25 5.17
C ALA A 34 -3.19 -0.48 6.49
N ALA A 35 -4.29 -0.40 7.21
CA ALA A 35 -4.29 0.32 8.46
C ALA A 35 -3.39 -0.36 9.49
N LYS A 36 -3.44 -1.70 9.53
CA LYS A 36 -2.61 -2.40 10.48
C LYS A 36 -1.13 -2.21 10.18
N MET A 37 -0.75 -2.36 8.94
CA MET A 37 0.65 -2.21 8.58
C MET A 37 1.11 -0.79 8.81
N SER A 38 0.27 0.17 8.46
CA SER A 38 0.64 1.53 8.65
C SER A 38 0.87 1.86 10.11
N LEU A 39 -0.01 1.36 10.96
CA LEU A 39 0.10 1.66 12.37
C LEU A 39 1.38 1.11 12.96
N VAL A 40 1.75 -0.09 12.57
CA VAL A 40 2.96 -0.69 13.09
C VAL A 40 4.19 0.18 12.75
N TYR A 41 4.27 0.64 11.52
CA TYR A 41 5.44 1.37 11.12
C TYR A 41 5.41 2.83 11.59
N VAL A 42 4.25 3.43 11.61
CA VAL A 42 4.16 4.79 12.10
C VAL A 42 4.57 4.85 13.57
N ASN A 43 4.20 3.83 14.34
CA ASN A 43 4.60 3.80 15.72
C ASN A 43 6.10 3.69 15.91
N ARG A 44 6.80 3.31 14.87
CA ARG A 44 8.23 3.21 14.95
C ARG A 44 8.93 4.38 14.31
N GLY A 45 8.18 5.38 13.89
CA GLY A 45 8.78 6.57 13.34
C GLY A 45 8.87 6.62 11.83
N TYR A 46 8.26 5.66 11.14
CA TYR A 46 8.31 5.66 9.68
C TYR A 46 7.09 6.35 9.10
N LEU A 47 7.17 6.71 7.84
CA LEU A 47 6.03 7.23 7.12
C LEU A 47 5.57 6.17 6.15
N THR A 48 4.28 6.12 5.87
CA THR A 48 3.75 5.08 5.01
C THR A 48 2.72 5.63 4.04
N GLN A 49 2.54 4.93 2.94
CA GLN A 49 1.46 5.21 2.03
C GLN A 49 0.95 3.89 1.51
N ALA A 50 -0.33 3.79 1.27
CA ALA A 50 -0.91 2.53 0.83
C ALA A 50 -1.98 2.77 -0.21
N TRP A 51 -2.09 1.84 -1.16
CA TRP A 51 -3.10 1.89 -2.16
C TRP A 51 -3.78 0.55 -2.22
N CYS A 52 -5.08 0.53 -2.52
CA CYS A 52 -5.79 -0.72 -2.74
C CYS A 52 -6.22 -0.72 -4.19
N VAL A 53 -5.72 -1.67 -4.95
CA VAL A 53 -6.01 -1.74 -6.38
C VAL A 53 -6.51 -3.10 -6.76
N THR A 54 -7.24 -3.17 -7.86
CA THR A 54 -7.72 -4.45 -8.34
C THR A 54 -6.63 -5.06 -9.20
N ASP A 55 -6.84 -6.32 -9.55
CA ASP A 55 -5.88 -7.01 -10.36
C ASP A 55 -5.65 -6.29 -11.68
N ASP A 56 -6.66 -5.72 -12.24
CA ASP A 56 -6.51 -5.06 -13.49
C ASP A 56 -5.55 -3.91 -13.40
N HIS A 57 -5.66 -3.14 -12.37
CA HIS A 57 -4.78 -2.02 -12.19
C HIS A 57 -3.38 -2.46 -11.92
N ARG A 58 -3.26 -3.53 -11.16
CA ARG A 58 -1.94 -3.93 -10.80
C ARG A 58 -1.20 -4.50 -11.97
N SER A 59 -1.90 -5.10 -12.90
CA SER A 59 -1.24 -5.80 -13.90
C SER A 59 -0.63 -4.92 -14.91
N GLY A 60 -0.17 -3.97 -14.54
CA GLY A 60 0.63 -3.35 -15.37
C GLY A 60 0.26 -2.31 -16.21
N ARG A 61 -0.87 -2.11 -16.31
CA ARG A 61 -1.19 -1.11 -16.94
C ARG A 61 -0.66 0.01 -16.36
N SER A 62 -0.63 0.13 -15.16
CA SER A 62 -0.21 1.28 -14.59
C SER A 62 1.05 1.07 -14.06
N GLN A 63 1.93 1.43 -14.66
CA GLN A 63 3.12 1.22 -14.09
C GLN A 63 3.30 2.17 -13.06
N ASP A 64 2.68 3.21 -13.03
CA ASP A 64 2.87 4.11 -12.03
C ASP A 64 1.82 4.04 -11.12
N PRO A 65 2.06 3.76 -10.05
CA PRO A 65 1.10 3.57 -9.09
C PRO A 65 0.54 4.80 -8.79
N GLY A 66 1.22 5.69 -9.02
CA GLY A 66 0.86 6.87 -8.77
C GLY A 66 -0.24 7.51 -8.21
N ILE A 67 -1.32 7.04 -8.27
CA ILE A 67 -2.40 7.73 -7.79
C ILE A 67 -2.79 7.27 -6.50
N PRO A 68 -2.47 7.95 -5.49
CA PRO A 68 -2.81 7.55 -4.17
C PRO A 68 -4.24 7.67 -4.01
N TYR A 69 -4.73 6.96 -3.09
CA TYR A 69 -6.02 7.01 -2.78
C TYR A 69 -6.37 8.12 -2.05
N ASP A 70 -5.62 8.72 -1.33
CA ASP A 70 -5.98 9.84 -0.56
C ASP A 70 -6.03 11.01 -1.33
#